data_7e51b5f0674321c6f39a1b790c0f12c5
#
_entry.id   7e51b5f0674321c6f39a1b790c0f12c5
#
_cell.length_a   1.000
_cell.length_b   1.000
_cell.length_c   1.000
_cell.angle_alpha   90.00
_cell.angle_beta   90.00
_cell.angle_gamma   90.00
#
_symmetry.space_group_name_H-M   'P 1'
#
loop_
_entity.id
_entity.type
_entity.pdbx_description
1 polymer ?
#
loop_
_entity_poly.entity_id
_entity_poly.type
_entity_poly.pdbx_seq_one_letter_code
_entity_poly.pdbx_strand_id
1 'polypeptide(L)'
;MTNLPDESIAASSEAGLPMPEKNRTPDSLLLRLAGAPLAPLSTLSAVGLPAGTAWAGWFALLNALTWPIVLGSPLFLYAKSLGAGDLMLGILAAIPPLLAILHIPGAHLMPRMGYRRVMIWGWGSRTVLIFIMALTTVIFTSSAARLAGVFLCIVIFSALRGLSGGAWMPWVTGLIPPDVRGKFFLRDQLYGQSGNLLSLLASTAFLLGNPGPRQFGLPFLFAGIGGTISVLCLTRVPEISAPEHHAQTGEVVGMARMMSEKIFRRLCVFNVLYMLVLGGLTVFTVAFLRGVVGFSESAIVLLSAMSALGGVLSLFWCGAVIDRIGSKPIMLLSLVAFAVVFAGWWAVAGKILPASPIAVGFLYLLMGIAGMNFAAANNRLQSLNIPKAGRNHYFAVFLAIVNVAAGASPLIWGLFLESIGRHHVATGALQWNRYSIYFACGGLLSLPLLALCRGLEENVQAAV
;
A
#
# COMPACT_ATOMS: atom_id res chain seq x y z
N MET A 1 -44.66 -59.92 -7.47
CA MET A 1 -45.75 -59.09 -7.06
C MET A 1 -45.14 -58.18 -5.97
N THR A 2 -44.70 -56.92 -6.07
CA THR A 2 -45.41 -55.96 -6.70
C THR A 2 -44.94 -54.55 -6.43
N ASN A 3 -45.14 -53.72 -7.33
CA ASN A 3 -45.30 -52.26 -7.26
C ASN A 3 -44.11 -51.38 -6.79
N LEU A 4 -43.43 -50.88 -7.80
CA LEU A 4 -42.72 -49.62 -7.81
C LEU A 4 -43.71 -48.45 -7.95
N PRO A 5 -43.52 -47.31 -7.30
CA PRO A 5 -44.20 -46.06 -7.66
C PRO A 5 -43.35 -45.19 -8.59
N ASP A 6 -44.04 -44.55 -9.51
CA ASP A 6 -43.61 -43.61 -10.53
C ASP A 6 -42.78 -42.43 -10.02
N GLU A 7 -41.67 -42.15 -10.68
CA GLU A 7 -40.94 -40.89 -10.63
C GLU A 7 -41.50 -39.92 -11.69
N SER A 8 -42.28 -38.95 -11.26
CA SER A 8 -42.53 -37.74 -12.02
C SER A 8 -41.88 -36.56 -11.30
N ILE A 9 -40.61 -36.29 -11.58
CA ILE A 9 -39.90 -35.11 -11.09
C ILE A 9 -40.01 -34.02 -12.14
N ALA A 10 -40.69 -32.98 -11.72
CA ALA A 10 -40.83 -31.73 -12.42
C ALA A 10 -39.48 -31.07 -12.72
N ALA A 11 -39.25 -30.72 -13.97
CA ALA A 11 -38.19 -29.85 -14.42
C ALA A 11 -38.36 -28.46 -13.80
N SER A 12 -37.53 -28.09 -12.81
CA SER A 12 -37.39 -26.72 -12.30
C SER A 12 -36.39 -25.96 -13.16
N SER A 13 -36.88 -24.90 -13.76
CA SER A 13 -36.21 -23.92 -14.61
C SER A 13 -34.81 -23.55 -14.14
N GLU A 14 -33.80 -23.82 -14.94
CA GLU A 14 -32.52 -23.15 -14.89
C GLU A 14 -32.72 -21.69 -15.30
N ALA A 15 -32.74 -20.80 -14.32
CA ALA A 15 -32.60 -19.38 -14.56
C ALA A 15 -31.17 -19.11 -15.01
N GLY A 16 -30.96 -18.99 -16.31
CA GLY A 16 -29.68 -18.69 -16.93
C GLY A 16 -29.08 -17.40 -16.41
N LEU A 17 -27.92 -17.48 -15.77
CA LEU A 17 -27.06 -16.35 -15.49
C LEU A 17 -26.63 -15.71 -16.83
N PRO A 18 -26.71 -14.39 -16.99
CA PRO A 18 -26.36 -13.74 -18.25
C PRO A 18 -24.86 -13.91 -18.54
N MET A 19 -24.56 -14.49 -19.70
CA MET A 19 -23.21 -14.63 -20.24
C MET A 19 -22.54 -13.25 -20.40
N PRO A 20 -21.23 -13.12 -20.13
CA PRO A 20 -20.54 -11.83 -20.29
C PRO A 20 -20.42 -11.45 -21.78
N GLU A 21 -21.07 -10.40 -22.14
CA GLU A 21 -21.13 -9.81 -23.47
C GLU A 21 -19.74 -9.34 -23.94
N LYS A 22 -19.26 -9.85 -25.05
CA LYS A 22 -17.88 -9.76 -25.55
C LYS A 22 -17.57 -8.46 -26.34
N ASN A 23 -18.47 -7.47 -26.38
CA ASN A 23 -18.24 -6.19 -27.09
C ASN A 23 -18.74 -5.01 -26.23
N ARG A 24 -17.82 -4.34 -25.53
CA ARG A 24 -18.13 -3.13 -24.76
C ARG A 24 -17.47 -1.92 -25.40
N THR A 25 -18.26 -1.00 -25.96
CA THR A 25 -17.82 0.31 -26.45
C THR A 25 -17.39 1.23 -25.28
N PRO A 26 -16.45 2.17 -25.48
CA PRO A 26 -15.97 3.10 -24.45
C PRO A 26 -17.08 3.89 -23.73
N ASP A 27 -18.14 4.26 -24.47
CA ASP A 27 -19.27 5.05 -23.94
C ASP A 27 -20.07 4.30 -22.88
N SER A 28 -20.12 2.96 -22.94
CA SER A 28 -20.79 2.14 -21.92
C SER A 28 -20.03 2.12 -20.58
N LEU A 29 -18.72 2.34 -20.60
CA LEU A 29 -17.88 2.36 -19.40
C LEU A 29 -18.13 3.63 -18.57
N LEU A 30 -18.16 4.80 -19.22
CA LEU A 30 -18.38 6.09 -18.55
C LEU A 30 -19.77 6.15 -17.89
N LEU A 31 -20.81 5.63 -18.55
CA LEU A 31 -22.16 5.57 -18.00
C LEU A 31 -22.23 4.63 -16.77
N ARG A 32 -21.49 3.51 -16.78
CA ARG A 32 -21.44 2.59 -15.63
C ARG A 32 -20.66 3.17 -14.45
N LEU A 33 -19.63 3.97 -14.72
CA LEU A 33 -18.87 4.68 -13.70
C LEU A 33 -19.72 5.78 -13.05
N ALA A 34 -20.48 6.54 -13.83
CA ALA A 34 -21.32 7.63 -13.32
C ALA A 34 -22.54 7.15 -12.52
N GLY A 35 -23.07 5.96 -12.83
CA GLY A 35 -24.24 5.38 -12.15
C GLY A 35 -23.95 4.49 -10.96
N ALA A 36 -22.67 4.37 -10.50
CA ALA A 36 -22.35 3.54 -9.36
C ALA A 36 -22.72 4.24 -8.05
N PRO A 37 -23.61 3.67 -7.22
CA PRO A 37 -23.93 4.27 -5.93
C PRO A 37 -22.71 4.23 -5.02
N LEU A 38 -22.53 5.30 -4.23
CA LEU A 38 -21.56 5.29 -3.12
C LEU A 38 -21.90 4.15 -2.17
N ALA A 39 -20.90 3.51 -1.59
CA ALA A 39 -21.12 2.48 -0.58
C ALA A 39 -22.00 3.05 0.55
N PRO A 40 -23.14 2.43 0.86
CA PRO A 40 -24.03 2.98 1.88
C PRO A 40 -23.32 3.01 3.22
N LEU A 41 -23.46 4.13 3.97
CA LEU A 41 -22.86 4.31 5.30
C LEU A 41 -23.27 3.21 6.28
N SER A 42 -24.40 2.52 6.02
CA SER A 42 -24.84 1.33 6.78
C SER A 42 -23.83 0.17 6.73
N THR A 43 -22.98 0.06 5.68
CA THR A 43 -21.93 -0.96 5.61
C THR A 43 -20.85 -0.75 6.68
N LEU A 44 -20.74 0.46 7.23
CA LEU A 44 -19.81 0.79 8.31
C LEU A 44 -20.30 0.39 9.71
N SER A 45 -21.58 0.03 9.86
CA SER A 45 -22.14 -0.38 11.15
C SER A 45 -21.46 -1.67 11.65
N ALA A 46 -21.26 -1.79 12.96
CA ALA A 46 -20.71 -2.99 13.59
C ALA A 46 -21.72 -4.15 13.69
N VAL A 47 -22.96 -3.95 13.21
CA VAL A 47 -24.03 -4.95 13.28
C VAL A 47 -23.63 -6.19 12.48
N GLY A 48 -23.68 -7.35 13.12
CA GLY A 48 -23.32 -8.65 12.54
C GLY A 48 -21.84 -9.04 12.64
N LEU A 49 -20.97 -8.21 13.23
CA LEU A 49 -19.59 -8.59 13.50
C LEU A 49 -19.44 -9.28 14.86
N PRO A 50 -18.57 -10.30 15.00
CA PRO A 50 -18.34 -10.99 16.28
C PRO A 50 -17.89 -10.04 17.40
N ALA A 51 -18.24 -10.38 18.64
CA ALA A 51 -17.82 -9.63 19.82
C ALA A 51 -16.27 -9.56 19.88
N GLY A 52 -15.75 -8.40 20.27
CA GLY A 52 -14.29 -8.16 20.35
C GLY A 52 -13.64 -7.68 19.05
N THR A 53 -14.28 -7.81 17.88
CA THR A 53 -13.73 -7.30 16.61
C THR A 53 -13.68 -5.77 16.54
N ALA A 54 -14.42 -5.07 17.41
CA ALA A 54 -14.30 -3.62 17.55
C ALA A 54 -12.87 -3.20 17.95
N TRP A 55 -12.19 -3.99 18.80
CA TRP A 55 -10.80 -3.75 19.18
C TRP A 55 -9.82 -3.88 18.02
N ALA A 56 -10.10 -4.76 17.06
CA ALA A 56 -9.33 -4.86 15.82
C ALA A 56 -9.44 -3.57 14.98
N GLY A 57 -10.63 -2.96 14.91
CA GLY A 57 -10.83 -1.67 14.25
C GLY A 57 -10.06 -0.53 14.94
N TRP A 58 -10.13 -0.42 16.26
CA TRP A 58 -9.35 0.54 17.02
C TRP A 58 -7.85 0.31 16.87
N PHE A 59 -7.40 -0.97 16.86
CA PHE A 59 -6.03 -1.31 16.52
C PHE A 59 -5.65 -0.79 15.13
N ALA A 60 -6.47 -1.01 14.10
CA ALA A 60 -6.19 -0.54 12.74
C ALA A 60 -6.02 0.98 12.67
N LEU A 61 -6.94 1.74 13.28
CA LEU A 61 -6.88 3.21 13.33
C LEU A 61 -5.60 3.70 14.03
N LEU A 62 -5.35 3.22 15.23
CA LEU A 62 -4.24 3.69 16.08
C LEU A 62 -2.88 3.21 15.55
N ASN A 63 -2.80 2.00 15.00
CA ASN A 63 -1.60 1.51 14.33
C ASN A 63 -1.30 2.33 13.08
N ALA A 64 -2.32 2.76 12.34
CA ALA A 64 -2.15 3.58 11.15
C ALA A 64 -1.59 4.99 11.45
N LEU A 65 -1.69 5.48 12.69
CA LEU A 65 -1.00 6.70 13.10
C LEU A 65 0.53 6.58 12.98
N THR A 66 1.08 5.37 13.05
CA THR A 66 2.54 5.15 13.02
C THR A 66 3.11 5.16 11.61
N TRP A 67 2.38 4.63 10.62
CA TRP A 67 2.91 4.34 9.28
C TRP A 67 3.39 5.56 8.51
N PRO A 68 2.58 6.63 8.35
CA PRO A 68 3.00 7.79 7.57
C PRO A 68 4.18 8.53 8.20
N ILE A 69 4.32 8.46 9.53
CA ILE A 69 5.40 9.12 10.26
C ILE A 69 6.70 8.34 10.11
N VAL A 70 6.66 7.03 10.34
CA VAL A 70 7.86 6.17 10.40
C VAL A 70 8.36 5.78 9.02
N LEU A 71 7.48 5.69 8.01
CA LEU A 71 7.82 5.22 6.66
C LEU A 71 7.43 6.20 5.55
N GLY A 72 7.00 7.40 5.89
CA GLY A 72 6.48 8.38 4.93
C GLY A 72 7.20 9.74 4.98
N SER A 73 6.47 10.77 4.54
CA SER A 73 7.02 12.12 4.35
C SER A 73 7.70 12.72 5.59
N PRO A 74 7.22 12.58 6.84
CA PRO A 74 7.94 13.11 8.01
C PRO A 74 9.34 12.51 8.19
N LEU A 75 9.51 11.17 7.97
CA LEU A 75 10.81 10.53 8.02
C LEU A 75 11.75 11.09 6.94
N PHE A 76 11.27 11.20 5.69
CA PHE A 76 12.09 11.67 4.58
C PHE A 76 12.49 13.14 4.75
N LEU A 77 11.60 13.97 5.27
CA LEU A 77 11.88 15.36 5.61
C LEU A 77 12.89 15.47 6.74
N TYR A 78 12.77 14.63 7.78
CA TYR A 78 13.76 14.59 8.86
C TYR A 78 15.14 14.18 8.32
N ALA A 79 15.23 13.12 7.54
CA ALA A 79 16.49 12.71 6.91
C ALA A 79 17.07 13.83 6.03
N LYS A 80 16.21 14.51 5.25
CA LYS A 80 16.61 15.66 4.41
C LYS A 80 17.13 16.83 5.22
N SER A 81 16.51 17.15 6.36
CA SER A 81 16.96 18.20 7.29
C SER A 81 18.33 17.88 7.93
N LEU A 82 18.70 16.60 7.98
CA LEU A 82 20.00 16.11 8.45
C LEU A 82 21.06 16.05 7.34
N GLY A 83 20.71 16.46 6.10
CA GLY A 83 21.62 16.45 4.96
C GLY A 83 21.61 15.21 4.10
N ALA A 84 20.62 14.31 4.26
CA ALA A 84 20.51 13.12 3.42
C ALA A 84 20.35 13.46 1.94
N GLY A 85 21.17 12.85 1.08
CA GLY A 85 21.06 12.90 -0.38
C GLY A 85 19.95 11.99 -0.91
N ASP A 86 19.71 12.05 -2.21
CA ASP A 86 18.61 11.31 -2.84
C ASP A 86 18.83 9.79 -2.77
N LEU A 87 20.08 9.33 -2.86
CA LEU A 87 20.43 7.92 -2.65
C LEU A 87 20.08 7.44 -1.24
N MET A 88 20.42 8.24 -0.20
CA MET A 88 20.12 7.87 1.19
C MET A 88 18.61 7.82 1.45
N LEU A 89 17.83 8.71 0.84
CA LEU A 89 16.37 8.66 0.88
C LEU A 89 15.84 7.40 0.18
N GLY A 90 16.43 7.04 -0.96
CA GLY A 90 16.15 5.79 -1.67
C GLY A 90 16.43 4.56 -0.81
N ILE A 91 17.57 4.52 -0.10
CA ILE A 91 17.92 3.44 0.83
C ILE A 91 16.89 3.34 1.95
N LEU A 92 16.53 4.45 2.61
CA LEU A 92 15.53 4.47 3.66
C LEU A 92 14.16 3.94 3.18
N ALA A 93 13.76 4.30 1.97
CA ALA A 93 12.50 3.82 1.38
C ALA A 93 12.56 2.33 0.97
N ALA A 94 13.74 1.83 0.64
CA ALA A 94 13.95 0.44 0.21
C ALA A 94 13.92 -0.57 1.37
N ILE A 95 14.36 -0.17 2.57
CA ILE A 95 14.51 -1.07 3.72
C ILE A 95 13.20 -1.81 4.06
N PRO A 96 12.03 -1.15 4.20
CA PRO A 96 10.81 -1.83 4.61
C PRO A 96 10.33 -2.92 3.64
N PRO A 97 10.27 -2.70 2.30
CA PRO A 97 9.88 -3.76 1.39
C PRO A 97 10.92 -4.86 1.24
N LEU A 98 12.23 -4.56 1.27
CA LEU A 98 13.26 -5.59 1.22
C LEU A 98 13.22 -6.52 2.44
N LEU A 99 13.05 -5.97 3.63
CA LEU A 99 12.95 -6.75 4.86
C LEU A 99 11.58 -7.46 5.03
N ALA A 100 10.62 -7.20 4.15
CA ALA A 100 9.38 -7.98 4.11
C ALA A 100 9.62 -9.47 3.77
N ILE A 101 10.75 -9.83 3.17
CA ILE A 101 11.15 -11.23 2.96
C ILE A 101 11.19 -12.03 4.29
N LEU A 102 11.37 -11.35 5.41
CA LEU A 102 11.36 -11.95 6.75
C LEU A 102 9.96 -12.46 7.17
N HIS A 103 8.91 -12.22 6.40
CA HIS A 103 7.61 -12.90 6.58
C HIS A 103 7.74 -14.42 6.45
N ILE A 104 8.70 -14.92 5.65
CA ILE A 104 8.93 -16.35 5.45
C ILE A 104 9.38 -17.01 6.77
N PRO A 105 10.52 -16.62 7.39
CA PRO A 105 10.90 -17.17 8.69
C PRO A 105 9.90 -16.79 9.79
N GLY A 106 9.24 -15.63 9.70
CA GLY A 106 8.19 -15.20 10.64
C GLY A 106 6.99 -16.16 10.70
N ALA A 107 6.65 -16.80 9.58
CA ALA A 107 5.57 -17.78 9.55
C ALA A 107 5.80 -18.99 10.48
N HIS A 108 7.07 -19.36 10.74
CA HIS A 108 7.42 -20.45 11.66
C HIS A 108 7.23 -20.09 13.15
N LEU A 109 7.08 -18.80 13.47
CA LEU A 109 6.81 -18.35 14.85
C LEU A 109 5.36 -18.59 15.26
N MET A 110 4.43 -18.53 14.31
CA MET A 110 2.99 -18.56 14.57
C MET A 110 2.50 -19.86 15.22
N PRO A 111 2.90 -21.08 14.76
CA PRO A 111 2.51 -22.32 15.39
C PRO A 111 3.07 -22.49 16.82
N ARG A 112 4.23 -21.87 17.10
CA ARG A 112 4.92 -21.99 18.38
C ARG A 112 4.40 -21.00 19.44
N MET A 113 4.08 -19.78 19.02
CA MET A 113 3.75 -18.69 19.92
C MET A 113 2.25 -18.31 19.91
N GLY A 114 1.50 -18.70 18.88
CA GLY A 114 0.16 -18.20 18.60
C GLY A 114 0.16 -16.82 17.93
N TYR A 115 -0.91 -16.52 17.20
CA TYR A 115 -1.00 -15.27 16.42
C TYR A 115 -0.94 -14.02 17.31
N ARG A 116 -1.69 -14.02 18.40
CA ARG A 116 -1.78 -12.88 19.33
C ARG A 116 -0.45 -12.53 19.95
N ARG A 117 0.32 -13.52 20.42
CA ARG A 117 1.64 -13.28 21.05
C ARG A 117 2.64 -12.76 20.01
N VAL A 118 2.69 -13.33 18.82
CA VAL A 118 3.56 -12.86 17.72
C VAL A 118 3.25 -11.39 17.37
N MET A 119 1.97 -11.04 17.28
CA MET A 119 1.53 -9.67 17.02
C MET A 119 1.92 -8.72 18.15
N ILE A 120 1.61 -9.05 19.39
CA ILE A 120 1.93 -8.20 20.56
C ILE A 120 3.44 -8.00 20.68
N TRP A 121 4.22 -9.07 20.54
CA TRP A 121 5.68 -8.97 20.55
C TRP A 121 6.21 -8.07 19.42
N GLY A 122 5.77 -8.33 18.18
CA GLY A 122 6.24 -7.58 17.02
C GLY A 122 5.84 -6.10 17.05
N TRP A 123 4.57 -5.81 17.36
CA TRP A 123 4.08 -4.42 17.42
C TRP A 123 4.60 -3.69 18.65
N GLY A 124 4.70 -4.36 19.80
CA GLY A 124 5.28 -3.78 21.02
C GLY A 124 6.74 -3.38 20.84
N SER A 125 7.57 -4.29 20.32
CA SER A 125 8.99 -4.01 20.07
C SER A 125 9.17 -2.86 19.05
N ARG A 126 8.35 -2.80 18.01
CA ARG A 126 8.35 -1.70 17.03
C ARG A 126 8.00 -0.37 17.67
N THR A 127 7.03 -0.36 18.58
CA THR A 127 6.63 0.86 19.30
C THR A 127 7.77 1.39 20.16
N VAL A 128 8.52 0.52 20.83
CA VAL A 128 9.73 0.92 21.57
C VAL A 128 10.75 1.59 20.63
N LEU A 129 10.96 1.04 19.43
CA LEU A 129 11.86 1.66 18.44
C LEU A 129 11.39 3.03 17.98
N ILE A 130 10.08 3.28 17.87
CA ILE A 130 9.54 4.61 17.53
C ILE A 130 9.88 5.62 18.64
N PHE A 131 9.78 5.24 19.91
CA PHE A 131 10.23 6.10 21.02
C PHE A 131 11.75 6.32 20.98
N ILE A 132 12.54 5.30 20.64
CA ILE A 132 13.99 5.47 20.44
C ILE A 132 14.26 6.45 19.29
N MET A 133 13.51 6.38 18.17
CA MET A 133 13.61 7.37 17.09
C MET A 133 13.34 8.79 17.58
N ALA A 134 12.27 8.99 18.38
CA ALA A 134 12.02 10.29 19.00
C ALA A 134 13.19 10.74 19.87
N LEU A 135 13.76 9.85 20.65
CA LEU A 135 14.86 10.10 21.57
C LEU A 135 16.16 10.45 20.83
N THR A 136 16.45 9.84 19.66
CA THR A 136 17.63 10.17 18.84
C THR A 136 17.66 11.64 18.42
N THR A 137 16.50 12.28 18.25
CA THR A 137 16.41 13.69 17.87
C THR A 137 16.93 14.65 18.95
N VAL A 138 16.92 14.19 20.21
CA VAL A 138 17.31 14.98 21.38
C VAL A 138 18.70 14.60 21.88
N ILE A 139 19.00 13.29 21.99
CA ILE A 139 20.27 12.80 22.57
C ILE A 139 21.45 13.11 21.66
N PHE A 140 21.33 12.83 20.37
CA PHE A 140 22.44 13.08 19.46
C PHE A 140 22.51 14.56 19.05
N THR A 141 23.71 15.10 19.06
CA THR A 141 23.98 16.50 18.66
C THR A 141 24.35 16.62 17.19
N SER A 142 25.11 15.65 16.65
CA SER A 142 25.51 15.69 15.25
C SER A 142 24.45 15.11 14.30
N SER A 143 24.30 15.73 13.12
CA SER A 143 23.36 15.28 12.09
C SER A 143 23.67 13.85 11.63
N ALA A 144 24.97 13.50 11.52
CA ALA A 144 25.37 12.16 11.13
C ALA A 144 24.94 11.09 12.16
N ALA A 145 25.12 11.36 13.47
CA ALA A 145 24.69 10.44 14.52
C ALA A 145 23.17 10.28 14.58
N ARG A 146 22.41 11.37 14.38
CA ARG A 146 20.94 11.32 14.28
C ARG A 146 20.50 10.46 13.10
N LEU A 147 21.08 10.70 11.92
CA LEU A 147 20.76 9.94 10.72
C LEU A 147 21.08 8.46 10.86
N ALA A 148 22.25 8.13 11.42
CA ALA A 148 22.65 6.74 11.69
C ALA A 148 21.73 6.06 12.72
N GLY A 149 21.34 6.77 13.78
CA GLY A 149 20.41 6.27 14.80
C GLY A 149 19.04 5.95 14.22
N VAL A 150 18.47 6.87 13.41
CA VAL A 150 17.18 6.64 12.75
C VAL A 150 17.27 5.52 11.71
N PHE A 151 18.36 5.48 10.95
CA PHE A 151 18.61 4.40 9.98
C PHE A 151 18.59 3.04 10.67
N LEU A 152 19.33 2.89 11.76
CA LEU A 152 19.36 1.64 12.54
C LEU A 152 17.98 1.28 13.08
N CYS A 153 17.25 2.25 13.61
CA CYS A 153 15.89 2.03 14.09
C CYS A 153 14.95 1.56 12.95
N ILE A 154 15.04 2.13 11.74
CA ILE A 154 14.23 1.71 10.59
C ILE A 154 14.58 0.29 10.14
N VAL A 155 15.86 -0.09 10.14
CA VAL A 155 16.29 -1.46 9.82
C VAL A 155 15.67 -2.45 10.80
N ILE A 156 15.83 -2.22 12.11
CA ILE A 156 15.31 -3.13 13.15
C ILE A 156 13.77 -3.12 13.14
N PHE A 157 13.12 -1.94 13.00
CA PHE A 157 11.68 -1.81 12.89
C PHE A 157 11.12 -2.62 11.72
N SER A 158 11.77 -2.54 10.55
CA SER A 158 11.34 -3.24 9.35
C SER A 158 11.58 -4.74 9.44
N ALA A 159 12.67 -5.17 10.10
CA ALA A 159 12.93 -6.59 10.38
C ALA A 159 11.85 -7.19 11.32
N LEU A 160 11.55 -6.51 12.42
CA LEU A 160 10.48 -6.93 13.35
C LEU A 160 9.10 -6.96 12.66
N ARG A 161 8.83 -5.98 11.79
CA ARG A 161 7.65 -5.97 10.94
C ARG A 161 7.60 -7.18 10.01
N GLY A 162 8.71 -7.51 9.37
CA GLY A 162 8.85 -8.69 8.53
C GLY A 162 8.53 -9.97 9.30
N LEU A 163 9.11 -10.14 10.47
CA LEU A 163 8.91 -11.35 11.29
C LEU A 163 7.47 -11.51 11.81
N SER A 164 6.78 -10.42 12.14
CA SER A 164 5.47 -10.47 12.81
C SER A 164 4.28 -10.17 11.90
N GLY A 165 4.48 -9.45 10.79
CA GLY A 165 3.38 -8.92 9.97
C GLY A 165 2.52 -9.98 9.31
N GLY A 166 3.04 -11.17 9.04
CA GLY A 166 2.30 -12.29 8.46
C GLY A 166 1.21 -12.88 9.36
N ALA A 167 1.20 -12.56 10.66
CA ALA A 167 0.24 -13.13 11.62
C ALA A 167 -1.16 -12.49 11.52
N TRP A 168 -1.28 -11.24 11.04
CA TRP A 168 -2.54 -10.48 11.06
C TRP A 168 -3.64 -11.12 10.22
N MET A 169 -3.38 -11.39 8.94
CA MET A 169 -4.40 -11.91 8.03
C MET A 169 -4.94 -13.29 8.44
N PRO A 170 -4.11 -14.30 8.77
CA PRO A 170 -4.60 -15.58 9.24
C PRO A 170 -5.40 -15.46 10.55
N TRP A 171 -4.96 -14.61 11.49
CA TRP A 171 -5.67 -14.39 12.74
C TRP A 171 -7.06 -13.82 12.50
N VAL A 172 -7.16 -12.73 11.74
CA VAL A 172 -8.43 -12.06 11.46
C VAL A 172 -9.38 -12.93 10.63
N THR A 173 -8.87 -13.62 9.60
CA THR A 173 -9.70 -14.50 8.77
C THR A 173 -10.21 -15.71 9.54
N GLY A 174 -9.49 -16.18 10.55
CA GLY A 174 -9.97 -17.21 11.45
C GLY A 174 -11.02 -16.73 12.47
N LEU A 175 -10.97 -15.43 12.83
CA LEU A 175 -11.90 -14.83 13.79
C LEU A 175 -13.23 -14.43 13.16
N ILE A 176 -13.24 -14.08 11.87
CA ILE A 176 -14.39 -13.45 11.20
C ILE A 176 -15.06 -14.44 10.23
N PRO A 177 -16.37 -14.72 10.40
CA PRO A 177 -17.14 -15.57 9.50
C PRO A 177 -17.04 -15.09 8.03
N PRO A 178 -17.05 -16.02 7.06
CA PRO A 178 -16.88 -15.69 5.63
C PRO A 178 -17.88 -14.69 5.07
N ASP A 179 -19.11 -14.75 5.52
CA ASP A 179 -20.25 -13.91 5.10
C ASP A 179 -20.08 -12.42 5.46
N VAL A 180 -19.36 -12.10 6.54
CA VAL A 180 -19.14 -10.72 7.01
C VAL A 180 -17.70 -10.22 6.81
N ARG A 181 -16.80 -11.06 6.25
CA ARG A 181 -15.38 -10.69 6.02
C ARG A 181 -15.20 -9.45 5.17
N GLY A 182 -15.95 -9.34 4.09
CA GLY A 182 -15.88 -8.16 3.20
C GLY A 182 -16.19 -6.86 3.93
N LYS A 183 -17.23 -6.88 4.75
CA LYS A 183 -17.63 -5.75 5.60
C LYS A 183 -16.56 -5.37 6.62
N PHE A 184 -15.95 -6.39 7.26
CA PHE A 184 -14.84 -6.16 8.19
C PHE A 184 -13.64 -5.53 7.51
N PHE A 185 -13.18 -6.05 6.38
CA PHE A 185 -12.01 -5.51 5.68
C PHE A 185 -12.23 -4.11 5.12
N LEU A 186 -13.43 -3.80 4.64
CA LEU A 186 -13.77 -2.43 4.25
C LEU A 186 -13.63 -1.46 5.44
N ARG A 187 -14.14 -1.87 6.59
CA ARG A 187 -14.05 -1.08 7.83
C ARG A 187 -12.61 -0.96 8.32
N ASP A 188 -11.83 -2.03 8.28
CA ASP A 188 -10.41 -2.05 8.62
C ASP A 188 -9.62 -1.06 7.74
N GLN A 189 -9.87 -1.05 6.43
CA GLN A 189 -9.26 -0.12 5.49
C GLN A 189 -9.67 1.34 5.76
N LEU A 190 -10.93 1.59 6.07
CA LEU A 190 -11.39 2.95 6.41
C LEU A 190 -10.74 3.47 7.69
N TYR A 191 -10.67 2.65 8.74
CA TYR A 191 -9.96 3.00 9.97
C TYR A 191 -8.48 3.23 9.71
N GLY A 192 -7.83 2.37 8.92
CA GLY A 192 -6.44 2.52 8.53
C GLY A 192 -6.18 3.82 7.77
N GLN A 193 -6.97 4.13 6.76
CA GLN A 193 -6.81 5.36 5.98
C GLN A 193 -7.15 6.62 6.77
N SER A 194 -8.16 6.55 7.65
CA SER A 194 -8.48 7.66 8.56
C SER A 194 -7.33 7.91 9.55
N GLY A 195 -6.72 6.86 10.10
CA GLY A 195 -5.55 6.96 10.94
C GLY A 195 -4.34 7.56 10.20
N ASN A 196 -4.09 7.17 8.96
CA ASN A 196 -3.06 7.76 8.11
C ASN A 196 -3.28 9.26 7.91
N LEU A 197 -4.51 9.67 7.58
CA LEU A 197 -4.87 11.08 7.39
C LEU A 197 -4.67 11.88 8.69
N LEU A 198 -5.19 11.38 9.81
CA LEU A 198 -5.01 12.02 11.13
C LEU A 198 -3.54 12.16 11.52
N SER A 199 -2.74 11.13 11.24
CA SER A 199 -1.29 11.15 11.49
C SER A 199 -0.57 12.25 10.72
N LEU A 200 -0.89 12.42 9.44
CA LEU A 200 -0.30 13.45 8.60
C LEU A 200 -0.77 14.85 9.01
N LEU A 201 -2.05 15.02 9.36
CA LEU A 201 -2.56 16.31 9.86
C LEU A 201 -1.91 16.69 11.19
N ALA A 202 -1.78 15.76 12.13
CA ALA A 202 -1.07 16.00 13.39
C ALA A 202 0.41 16.33 13.14
N SER A 203 1.08 15.61 12.25
CA SER A 203 2.47 15.89 11.88
C SER A 203 2.63 17.26 11.22
N THR A 204 1.66 17.70 10.41
CA THR A 204 1.62 19.04 9.85
C THR A 204 1.63 20.10 10.96
N ALA A 205 0.78 19.92 11.98
CA ALA A 205 0.71 20.86 13.12
C ALA A 205 2.03 20.89 13.93
N PHE A 206 2.64 19.72 14.16
CA PHE A 206 3.92 19.64 14.89
C PHE A 206 5.10 20.26 14.12
N LEU A 207 5.05 20.30 12.80
CA LEU A 207 6.13 20.82 11.95
C LEU A 207 5.84 22.24 11.40
N LEU A 208 4.94 23.00 12.03
CA LEU A 208 4.68 24.40 11.67
C LEU A 208 5.92 25.28 11.94
N GLY A 209 6.10 26.29 11.10
CA GLY A 209 7.23 27.21 11.15
C GLY A 209 8.49 26.62 10.50
N ASN A 210 9.64 26.85 11.11
CA ASN A 210 10.93 26.30 10.68
C ASN A 210 11.39 25.24 11.68
N PRO A 211 10.94 23.99 11.56
CA PRO A 211 11.25 22.96 12.53
C PRO A 211 12.73 22.64 12.54
N GLY A 212 13.34 22.81 13.72
CA GLY A 212 14.68 22.27 13.95
C GLY A 212 14.67 20.74 14.06
N PRO A 213 15.84 20.07 13.96
CA PRO A 213 15.92 18.62 14.03
C PRO A 213 15.26 17.99 15.27
N ARG A 214 15.26 18.68 16.41
CA ARG A 214 14.60 18.21 17.66
C ARG A 214 13.07 18.16 17.54
N GLN A 215 12.48 19.09 16.79
CA GLN A 215 11.02 19.20 16.64
C GLN A 215 10.44 18.00 15.89
N PHE A 216 11.24 17.33 15.01
CA PHE A 216 10.85 16.07 14.38
C PHE A 216 10.65 14.93 15.39
N GLY A 217 11.12 15.06 16.63
CA GLY A 217 10.80 14.14 17.71
C GLY A 217 9.31 14.10 18.08
N LEU A 218 8.55 15.19 17.87
CA LEU A 218 7.12 15.27 18.22
C LEU A 218 6.25 14.32 17.37
N PRO A 219 6.35 14.29 16.03
CA PRO A 219 5.69 13.25 15.23
C PRO A 219 6.03 11.83 15.68
N PHE A 220 7.31 11.50 15.93
CA PHE A 220 7.69 10.17 16.40
C PHE A 220 7.11 9.86 17.78
N LEU A 221 7.10 10.82 18.71
CA LEU A 221 6.47 10.66 20.03
C LEU A 221 4.97 10.36 19.89
N PHE A 222 4.27 11.15 19.07
CA PHE A 222 2.85 10.93 18.77
C PHE A 222 2.59 9.54 18.18
N ALA A 223 3.41 9.11 17.21
CA ALA A 223 3.35 7.78 16.63
C ALA A 223 3.61 6.68 17.69
N GLY A 224 4.57 6.89 18.58
CA GLY A 224 4.86 5.97 19.69
C GLY A 224 3.70 5.81 20.66
N ILE A 225 3.03 6.92 21.03
CA ILE A 225 1.82 6.90 21.88
C ILE A 225 0.69 6.15 21.17
N GLY A 226 0.39 6.49 19.90
CA GLY A 226 -0.60 5.79 19.10
C GLY A 226 -0.30 4.29 18.97
N GLY A 227 0.97 3.96 18.71
CA GLY A 227 1.45 2.58 18.68
C GLY A 227 1.24 1.83 19.99
N THR A 228 1.54 2.45 21.13
CA THR A 228 1.31 1.85 22.47
C THR A 228 -0.17 1.54 22.69
N ILE A 229 -1.04 2.51 22.43
CA ILE A 229 -2.49 2.30 22.59
C ILE A 229 -2.99 1.24 21.59
N SER A 230 -2.45 1.18 20.39
CA SER A 230 -2.79 0.14 19.40
C SER A 230 -2.45 -1.27 19.92
N VAL A 231 -1.29 -1.44 20.55
CA VAL A 231 -0.89 -2.72 21.17
C VAL A 231 -1.82 -3.08 22.32
N LEU A 232 -2.24 -2.12 23.14
CA LEU A 232 -3.24 -2.35 24.19
C LEU A 232 -4.60 -2.79 23.61
N CYS A 233 -5.05 -2.22 22.50
CA CYS A 233 -6.24 -2.69 21.79
C CYS A 233 -6.07 -4.14 21.30
N LEU A 234 -4.88 -4.45 20.77
CA LEU A 234 -4.56 -5.78 20.27
C LEU A 234 -4.64 -6.87 21.36
N THR A 235 -4.31 -6.54 22.61
CA THR A 235 -4.44 -7.47 23.74
C THR A 235 -5.89 -7.86 24.04
N ARG A 236 -6.87 -7.10 23.55
CA ARG A 236 -8.30 -7.35 23.74
C ARG A 236 -8.98 -8.04 22.56
N VAL A 237 -8.26 -8.23 21.45
CA VAL A 237 -8.76 -9.03 20.33
C VAL A 237 -8.77 -10.52 20.74
N PRO A 238 -9.87 -11.26 20.54
CA PRO A 238 -9.95 -12.67 20.89
C PRO A 238 -8.85 -13.48 20.20
N GLU A 239 -8.27 -14.43 20.94
CA GLU A 239 -7.31 -15.38 20.38
C GLU A 239 -8.06 -16.52 19.70
N ILE A 240 -7.52 -16.97 18.57
CA ILE A 240 -7.92 -18.24 17.96
C ILE A 240 -6.75 -19.20 18.07
N SER A 241 -7.04 -20.48 18.26
CA SER A 241 -6.02 -21.50 18.19
C SER A 241 -5.35 -21.43 16.80
N ALA A 242 -4.04 -21.24 16.77
CA ALA A 242 -3.31 -21.43 15.53
C ALA A 242 -3.68 -22.86 15.03
N PRO A 243 -4.07 -23.04 13.76
CA PRO A 243 -4.31 -24.38 13.26
C PRO A 243 -3.06 -25.17 13.56
N GLU A 244 -3.21 -26.27 14.33
CA GLU A 244 -2.17 -27.27 14.45
C GLU A 244 -1.68 -27.51 13.06
N HIS A 245 -0.38 -27.65 12.87
CA HIS A 245 0.25 -27.91 11.60
C HIS A 245 -0.33 -29.23 11.04
N HIS A 246 -1.58 -29.18 10.60
CA HIS A 246 -1.97 -30.03 9.51
C HIS A 246 -1.09 -29.51 8.40
N ALA A 247 0.06 -30.17 8.25
CA ALA A 247 0.79 -30.15 7.02
C ALA A 247 -0.31 -30.24 5.95
N GLN A 248 -0.73 -29.08 5.43
CA GLN A 248 -1.42 -29.10 4.16
C GLN A 248 -0.38 -29.74 3.28
N THR A 249 -0.54 -31.05 3.13
CA THR A 249 0.11 -31.88 2.13
C THR A 249 -0.32 -31.42 0.75
N GLY A 250 -0.38 -30.11 0.57
CA GLY A 250 -0.38 -29.46 -0.71
C GLY A 250 1.04 -29.63 -1.23
N GLU A 251 1.14 -30.39 -2.32
CA GLU A 251 2.33 -30.54 -3.14
C GLU A 251 3.10 -29.21 -3.14
N VAL A 252 4.33 -29.21 -2.63
CA VAL A 252 5.19 -28.01 -2.63
C VAL A 252 5.46 -27.67 -4.08
N VAL A 253 4.66 -26.75 -4.63
CA VAL A 253 4.81 -26.31 -6.01
C VAL A 253 6.14 -25.57 -6.11
N GLY A 254 7.09 -26.13 -6.84
CA GLY A 254 8.40 -25.49 -7.04
C GLY A 254 8.26 -24.17 -7.80
N MET A 255 9.10 -23.20 -7.44
CA MET A 255 9.09 -21.86 -8.05
C MET A 255 9.16 -21.90 -9.58
N ALA A 256 9.97 -22.81 -10.16
CA ALA A 256 10.09 -22.98 -11.60
C ALA A 256 8.76 -23.36 -12.26
N ARG A 257 7.98 -24.26 -11.62
CA ARG A 257 6.65 -24.66 -12.10
C ARG A 257 5.66 -23.49 -12.03
N MET A 258 5.67 -22.71 -10.92
CA MET A 258 4.82 -21.51 -10.80
C MET A 258 5.14 -20.49 -11.90
N MET A 259 6.42 -20.23 -12.17
CA MET A 259 6.85 -19.29 -13.21
C MET A 259 6.65 -19.80 -14.64
N SER A 260 6.43 -21.09 -14.83
CA SER A 260 6.04 -21.63 -16.14
C SER A 260 4.58 -21.33 -16.49
N GLU A 261 3.72 -21.10 -15.50
CA GLU A 261 2.33 -20.71 -15.71
C GLU A 261 2.21 -19.29 -16.28
N LYS A 262 1.67 -19.18 -17.48
CA LYS A 262 1.60 -17.92 -18.23
C LYS A 262 0.86 -16.81 -17.50
N ILE A 263 -0.26 -17.13 -16.84
CA ILE A 263 -1.11 -16.17 -16.13
C ILE A 263 -0.35 -15.62 -14.92
N PHE A 264 0.21 -16.50 -14.08
CA PHE A 264 0.97 -16.12 -12.90
C PHE A 264 2.22 -15.31 -13.25
N ARG A 265 2.99 -15.77 -14.25
CA ARG A 265 4.19 -15.05 -14.73
C ARG A 265 3.86 -13.66 -15.23
N ARG A 266 2.80 -13.48 -16.03
CA ARG A 266 2.36 -12.15 -16.50
C ARG A 266 1.97 -11.23 -15.34
N LEU A 267 1.28 -11.77 -14.34
CA LEU A 267 0.91 -11.04 -13.13
C LEU A 267 2.14 -10.58 -12.34
N CYS A 268 3.14 -11.46 -12.16
CA CYS A 268 4.40 -11.13 -11.50
C CYS A 268 5.17 -10.05 -12.27
N VAL A 269 5.39 -10.23 -13.58
CA VAL A 269 6.12 -9.27 -14.42
C VAL A 269 5.45 -7.91 -14.41
N PHE A 270 4.14 -7.85 -14.55
CA PHE A 270 3.39 -6.60 -14.49
C PHE A 270 3.59 -5.88 -13.15
N ASN A 271 3.45 -6.59 -12.02
CA ASN A 271 3.60 -5.99 -10.70
C ASN A 271 5.05 -5.57 -10.41
N VAL A 272 6.04 -6.33 -10.88
CA VAL A 272 7.46 -5.94 -10.78
C VAL A 272 7.71 -4.64 -11.52
N LEU A 273 7.27 -4.53 -12.77
CA LEU A 273 7.44 -3.32 -13.56
C LEU A 273 6.67 -2.12 -12.96
N TYR A 274 5.46 -2.36 -12.47
CA TYR A 274 4.69 -1.35 -11.74
C TYR A 274 5.46 -0.81 -10.53
N MET A 275 6.03 -1.69 -9.71
CA MET A 275 6.81 -1.28 -8.54
C MET A 275 8.10 -0.55 -8.94
N LEU A 276 8.79 -1.00 -9.99
CA LEU A 276 9.99 -0.35 -10.47
C LEU A 276 9.74 1.09 -10.98
N VAL A 277 8.60 1.32 -11.62
CA VAL A 277 8.23 2.67 -12.11
C VAL A 277 7.76 3.58 -10.98
N LEU A 278 6.89 3.08 -10.08
CA LEU A 278 6.14 3.91 -9.12
C LEU A 278 6.74 3.91 -7.70
N GLY A 279 7.60 2.94 -7.35
CA GLY A 279 8.07 2.76 -5.97
C GLY A 279 8.88 3.92 -5.40
N GLY A 280 9.51 4.75 -6.24
CA GLY A 280 10.23 5.96 -5.82
C GLY A 280 9.39 7.24 -5.79
N LEU A 281 8.16 7.23 -6.34
CA LEU A 281 7.40 8.47 -6.59
C LEU A 281 7.19 9.31 -5.33
N THR A 282 6.76 8.71 -4.24
CA THR A 282 6.49 9.44 -2.99
C THR A 282 7.74 10.06 -2.39
N VAL A 283 8.84 9.31 -2.31
CA VAL A 283 10.07 9.80 -1.67
C VAL A 283 10.72 10.91 -2.48
N PHE A 284 10.75 10.79 -3.81
CA PHE A 284 11.42 11.78 -4.66
C PHE A 284 10.56 13.02 -4.94
N THR A 285 9.22 12.94 -4.85
CA THR A 285 8.38 14.14 -4.81
C THR A 285 8.62 14.95 -3.53
N VAL A 286 8.76 14.31 -2.37
CA VAL A 286 9.11 15.00 -1.11
C VAL A 286 10.50 15.64 -1.22
N ALA A 287 11.49 14.90 -1.77
CA ALA A 287 12.84 15.43 -1.96
C ALA A 287 12.87 16.62 -2.92
N PHE A 288 12.10 16.58 -4.00
CA PHE A 288 11.94 17.66 -4.97
C PHE A 288 11.30 18.91 -4.34
N LEU A 289 10.17 18.75 -3.68
CA LEU A 289 9.45 19.86 -3.06
C LEU A 289 10.28 20.54 -1.99
N ARG A 290 11.01 19.80 -1.16
CA ARG A 290 11.87 20.37 -0.14
C ARG A 290 13.16 20.95 -0.69
N GLY A 291 13.83 20.23 -1.59
CA GLY A 291 15.20 20.55 -2.02
C GLY A 291 15.27 21.53 -3.19
N VAL A 292 14.24 21.62 -4.03
CA VAL A 292 14.23 22.44 -5.26
C VAL A 292 13.17 23.53 -5.19
N VAL A 293 11.94 23.17 -4.80
CA VAL A 293 10.84 24.15 -4.72
C VAL A 293 10.91 24.99 -3.45
N GLY A 294 11.44 24.43 -2.35
CA GLY A 294 11.62 25.15 -1.10
C GLY A 294 10.35 25.20 -0.22
N PHE A 295 9.41 24.27 -0.42
CA PHE A 295 8.24 24.20 0.45
C PHE A 295 8.65 23.88 1.89
N SER A 296 7.89 24.42 2.86
CA SER A 296 8.07 24.08 4.27
C SER A 296 7.73 22.63 4.55
N GLU A 297 8.31 22.06 5.60
CA GLU A 297 8.05 20.68 6.02
C GLU A 297 6.56 20.45 6.28
N SER A 298 5.90 21.36 6.98
CA SER A 298 4.47 21.32 7.27
C SER A 298 3.63 21.32 5.98
N ALA A 299 3.96 22.16 5.00
CA ALA A 299 3.27 22.20 3.72
C ALA A 299 3.38 20.85 2.97
N ILE A 300 4.57 20.24 2.94
CA ILE A 300 4.78 18.95 2.27
C ILE A 300 4.02 17.84 2.98
N VAL A 301 3.98 17.82 4.30
CA VAL A 301 3.22 16.84 5.07
C VAL A 301 1.71 17.03 4.87
N LEU A 302 1.24 18.29 4.82
CA LEU A 302 -0.17 18.60 4.48
C LEU A 302 -0.55 18.13 3.08
N LEU A 303 0.34 18.34 2.10
CA LEU A 303 0.15 17.82 0.73
C LEU A 303 0.11 16.28 0.71
N SER A 304 0.94 15.62 1.52
CA SER A 304 0.87 14.17 1.70
C SER A 304 -0.47 13.74 2.33
N ALA A 305 -1.08 14.56 3.20
CA ALA A 305 -2.41 14.32 3.72
C ALA A 305 -3.49 14.40 2.62
N MET A 306 -3.30 15.22 1.58
CA MET A 306 -4.19 15.23 0.40
C MET A 306 -4.18 13.88 -0.33
N SER A 307 -3.02 13.21 -0.41
CA SER A 307 -2.96 11.85 -0.97
C SER A 307 -3.73 10.84 -0.10
N ALA A 308 -3.59 10.91 1.23
CA ALA A 308 -4.36 10.06 2.14
C ALA A 308 -5.88 10.32 2.01
N LEU A 309 -6.28 11.60 1.90
CA LEU A 309 -7.67 11.99 1.65
C LEU A 309 -8.18 11.40 0.33
N GLY A 310 -7.40 11.49 -0.75
CA GLY A 310 -7.71 10.87 -2.03
C GLY A 310 -7.93 9.36 -1.90
N GLY A 311 -7.11 8.68 -1.11
CA GLY A 311 -7.30 7.26 -0.79
C GLY A 311 -8.60 6.97 -0.05
N VAL A 312 -8.96 7.79 0.94
CA VAL A 312 -10.26 7.66 1.67
C VAL A 312 -11.44 7.84 0.71
N LEU A 313 -11.43 8.92 -0.08
CA LEU A 313 -12.51 9.21 -1.05
C LEU A 313 -12.68 8.07 -2.06
N SER A 314 -11.56 7.49 -2.51
CA SER A 314 -11.53 6.37 -3.43
C SER A 314 -12.23 5.12 -2.88
N LEU A 315 -12.12 4.82 -1.58
CA LEU A 315 -12.73 3.64 -0.96
C LEU A 315 -14.25 3.65 -1.06
N PHE A 316 -14.89 4.81 -0.95
CA PHE A 316 -16.35 4.92 -1.07
C PHE A 316 -16.89 4.61 -2.47
N TRP A 317 -16.06 4.79 -3.49
CA TRP A 317 -16.46 4.61 -4.89
C TRP A 317 -15.94 3.27 -5.46
N CYS A 318 -14.69 2.93 -5.19
CA CYS A 318 -14.00 1.80 -5.82
C CYS A 318 -14.69 0.46 -5.55
N GLY A 319 -15.16 0.22 -4.32
CA GLY A 319 -15.81 -1.05 -3.95
C GLY A 319 -17.05 -1.36 -4.78
N ALA A 320 -17.94 -0.36 -4.95
CA ALA A 320 -19.15 -0.53 -5.74
C ALA A 320 -18.89 -0.66 -7.25
N VAL A 321 -17.83 -0.03 -7.73
CA VAL A 321 -17.49 0.00 -9.16
C VAL A 321 -16.77 -1.28 -9.58
N ILE A 322 -15.83 -1.76 -8.76
CA ILE A 322 -15.00 -2.93 -9.10
C ILE A 322 -15.82 -4.20 -9.32
N ASP A 323 -16.92 -4.36 -8.56
CA ASP A 323 -17.81 -5.53 -8.71
C ASP A 323 -18.62 -5.48 -10.00
N ARG A 324 -18.87 -4.27 -10.55
CA ARG A 324 -19.64 -4.08 -11.77
C ARG A 324 -18.82 -4.15 -13.05
N ILE A 325 -17.64 -3.56 -13.05
CA ILE A 325 -16.82 -3.42 -14.28
C ILE A 325 -15.58 -4.30 -14.29
N GLY A 326 -15.26 -4.96 -13.18
CA GLY A 326 -14.07 -5.78 -13.02
C GLY A 326 -12.82 -5.01 -12.64
N SER A 327 -11.73 -5.73 -12.39
CA SER A 327 -10.46 -5.16 -11.91
C SER A 327 -9.68 -4.42 -13.00
N LYS A 328 -9.63 -4.97 -14.22
CA LYS A 328 -8.79 -4.42 -15.31
C LYS A 328 -9.12 -2.98 -15.69
N PRO A 329 -10.41 -2.57 -15.89
CA PRO A 329 -10.72 -1.19 -16.22
C PRO A 329 -10.27 -0.20 -15.15
N ILE A 330 -10.41 -0.57 -13.87
CA ILE A 330 -9.98 0.27 -12.75
C ILE A 330 -8.46 0.38 -12.71
N MET A 331 -7.73 -0.71 -12.93
CA MET A 331 -6.27 -0.68 -13.03
C MET A 331 -5.79 0.21 -14.18
N LEU A 332 -6.42 0.10 -15.36
CA LEU A 332 -6.11 0.95 -16.51
C LEU A 332 -6.36 2.43 -16.21
N LEU A 333 -7.52 2.76 -15.61
CA LEU A 333 -7.83 4.14 -15.19
C LEU A 333 -6.80 4.68 -14.19
N SER A 334 -6.39 3.86 -13.24
CA SER A 334 -5.37 4.23 -12.26
C SER A 334 -4.00 4.46 -12.91
N LEU A 335 -3.60 3.63 -13.88
CA LEU A 335 -2.34 3.81 -14.62
C LEU A 335 -2.37 5.08 -15.49
N VAL A 336 -3.50 5.41 -16.12
CA VAL A 336 -3.68 6.68 -16.82
C VAL A 336 -3.56 7.86 -15.84
N ALA A 337 -4.20 7.77 -14.68
CA ALA A 337 -4.07 8.79 -13.64
C ALA A 337 -2.61 8.95 -13.17
N PHE A 338 -1.85 7.87 -13.00
CA PHE A 338 -0.41 7.94 -12.69
C PHE A 338 0.41 8.57 -13.83
N ALA A 339 0.08 8.28 -15.10
CA ALA A 339 0.74 8.94 -16.22
C ALA A 339 0.48 10.45 -16.21
N VAL A 340 -0.75 10.89 -15.89
CA VAL A 340 -1.09 12.31 -15.69
C VAL A 340 -0.34 12.90 -14.49
N VAL A 341 -0.22 12.17 -13.39
CA VAL A 341 0.58 12.59 -12.22
C VAL A 341 2.05 12.81 -12.60
N PHE A 342 2.66 11.87 -13.33
CA PHE A 342 4.04 12.03 -13.79
C PHE A 342 4.20 13.21 -14.74
N ALA A 343 3.27 13.40 -15.69
CA ALA A 343 3.27 14.54 -16.60
C ALA A 343 3.11 15.87 -15.84
N GLY A 344 2.24 15.92 -14.85
CA GLY A 344 2.08 17.08 -13.97
C GLY A 344 3.35 17.39 -13.18
N TRP A 345 3.98 16.39 -12.57
CA TRP A 345 5.26 16.57 -11.87
C TRP A 345 6.39 16.97 -12.80
N TRP A 346 6.43 16.40 -14.02
CA TRP A 346 7.39 16.82 -15.06
C TRP A 346 7.21 18.29 -15.42
N ALA A 347 5.96 18.75 -15.63
CA ALA A 347 5.66 20.13 -15.95
C ALA A 347 6.05 21.09 -14.81
N VAL A 348 5.81 20.71 -13.56
CA VAL A 348 6.21 21.47 -12.37
C VAL A 348 7.73 21.49 -12.23
N ALA A 349 8.41 20.35 -12.36
CA ALA A 349 9.86 20.26 -12.22
C ALA A 349 10.61 20.95 -13.38
N GLY A 350 10.01 20.95 -14.57
CA GLY A 350 10.50 21.63 -15.77
C GLY A 350 10.16 23.13 -15.82
N LYS A 351 9.47 23.66 -14.79
CA LYS A 351 9.02 25.07 -14.67
C LYS A 351 8.02 25.51 -15.77
N ILE A 352 7.37 24.59 -16.46
CA ILE A 352 6.26 24.88 -17.37
C ILE A 352 5.02 25.29 -16.54
N LEU A 353 4.76 24.55 -15.47
CA LEU A 353 3.68 24.82 -14.53
C LEU A 353 4.24 25.36 -13.22
N PRO A 354 3.69 26.47 -12.67
CA PRO A 354 4.15 26.97 -11.38
C PRO A 354 3.86 25.94 -10.26
N ALA A 355 4.81 25.79 -9.34
CA ALA A 355 4.67 24.92 -8.17
C ALA A 355 3.72 25.56 -7.14
N SER A 356 2.46 25.80 -7.52
CA SER A 356 1.47 26.34 -6.60
C SER A 356 0.96 25.26 -5.63
N PRO A 357 0.62 25.57 -4.38
CA PRO A 357 0.06 24.62 -3.43
C PRO A 357 -1.20 23.91 -3.96
N ILE A 358 -2.01 24.60 -4.78
CA ILE A 358 -3.25 24.05 -5.38
C ILE A 358 -2.89 22.99 -6.43
N ALA A 359 -1.98 23.30 -7.37
CA ALA A 359 -1.57 22.36 -8.42
C ALA A 359 -0.90 21.12 -7.82
N VAL A 360 0.01 21.33 -6.87
CA VAL A 360 0.70 20.25 -6.17
C VAL A 360 -0.29 19.42 -5.32
N GLY A 361 -1.23 20.08 -4.63
CA GLY A 361 -2.28 19.41 -3.86
C GLY A 361 -3.18 18.53 -4.72
N PHE A 362 -3.53 18.99 -5.92
CA PHE A 362 -4.29 18.19 -6.89
C PHE A 362 -3.51 16.95 -7.34
N LEU A 363 -2.20 17.09 -7.63
CA LEU A 363 -1.35 15.94 -7.99
C LEU A 363 -1.27 14.90 -6.86
N TYR A 364 -1.13 15.33 -5.60
CA TYR A 364 -1.15 14.43 -4.46
C TYR A 364 -2.52 13.77 -4.27
N LEU A 365 -3.62 14.51 -4.40
CA LEU A 365 -4.97 13.95 -4.32
C LEU A 365 -5.18 12.86 -5.38
N LEU A 366 -4.83 13.17 -6.63
CA LEU A 366 -4.93 12.23 -7.75
C LEU A 366 -4.04 11.00 -7.55
N MET A 367 -2.82 11.19 -7.02
CA MET A 367 -1.91 10.10 -6.66
C MET A 367 -2.53 9.17 -5.61
N GLY A 368 -3.22 9.72 -4.61
CA GLY A 368 -3.91 8.94 -3.58
C GLY A 368 -5.09 8.14 -4.14
N ILE A 369 -5.92 8.76 -4.97
CA ILE A 369 -7.05 8.11 -5.65
C ILE A 369 -6.53 6.96 -6.54
N ALA A 370 -5.55 7.25 -7.40
CA ALA A 370 -4.98 6.27 -8.31
C ALA A 370 -4.34 5.10 -7.56
N GLY A 371 -3.59 5.38 -6.49
CA GLY A 371 -2.91 4.37 -5.69
C GLY A 371 -3.87 3.42 -5.00
N MET A 372 -4.93 3.93 -4.38
CA MET A 372 -5.91 3.11 -3.69
C MET A 372 -6.76 2.28 -4.66
N ASN A 373 -7.23 2.88 -5.75
CA ASN A 373 -7.97 2.18 -6.79
C ASN A 373 -7.14 1.05 -7.42
N PHE A 374 -5.86 1.34 -7.74
CA PHE A 374 -4.95 0.33 -8.25
C PHE A 374 -4.76 -0.82 -7.26
N ALA A 375 -4.49 -0.50 -5.99
CA ALA A 375 -4.26 -1.51 -4.95
C ALA A 375 -5.47 -2.43 -4.77
N ALA A 376 -6.68 -1.86 -4.69
CA ALA A 376 -7.92 -2.64 -4.56
C ALA A 376 -8.16 -3.56 -5.77
N ALA A 377 -8.01 -3.02 -6.98
CA ALA A 377 -8.22 -3.77 -8.22
C ALA A 377 -7.15 -4.85 -8.42
N ASN A 378 -5.89 -4.55 -8.12
CA ASN A 378 -4.79 -5.49 -8.22
C ASN A 378 -4.92 -6.64 -7.22
N ASN A 379 -5.31 -6.36 -5.97
CA ASN A 379 -5.55 -7.39 -4.95
C ASN A 379 -6.68 -8.34 -5.38
N ARG A 380 -7.77 -7.81 -5.96
CA ARG A 380 -8.86 -8.63 -6.50
C ARG A 380 -8.36 -9.49 -7.67
N LEU A 381 -7.63 -8.91 -8.61
CA LEU A 381 -7.06 -9.64 -9.75
C LEU A 381 -6.12 -10.76 -9.31
N GLN A 382 -5.26 -10.52 -8.32
CA GLN A 382 -4.41 -11.53 -7.71
C GLN A 382 -5.22 -12.69 -7.14
N SER A 383 -6.29 -12.37 -6.39
CA SER A 383 -7.14 -13.40 -5.78
C SER A 383 -7.88 -14.27 -6.79
N LEU A 384 -8.17 -13.73 -7.98
CA LEU A 384 -8.83 -14.46 -9.07
C LEU A 384 -7.87 -15.32 -9.90
N ASN A 385 -6.62 -14.86 -10.08
CA ASN A 385 -5.65 -15.47 -10.97
C ASN A 385 -4.72 -16.49 -10.28
N ILE A 386 -4.64 -16.44 -8.95
CA ILE A 386 -3.84 -17.41 -8.20
C ILE A 386 -4.63 -18.71 -8.00
N PRO A 387 -4.08 -19.88 -8.42
CA PRO A 387 -4.74 -21.17 -8.31
C PRO A 387 -5.16 -21.51 -6.87
N LYS A 388 -6.28 -22.23 -6.70
CA LYS A 388 -6.73 -22.71 -5.38
C LYS A 388 -5.74 -23.73 -4.80
N ALA A 389 -5.20 -24.63 -5.64
CA ALA A 389 -4.18 -25.61 -5.25
C ALA A 389 -2.82 -24.92 -5.04
N GLY A 390 -2.23 -25.08 -3.88
CA GLY A 390 -0.94 -24.44 -3.53
C GLY A 390 -1.00 -22.92 -3.34
N ARG A 391 -2.19 -22.35 -3.17
CA ARG A 391 -2.45 -20.89 -3.13
C ARG A 391 -1.49 -20.13 -2.23
N ASN A 392 -1.18 -20.66 -1.06
CA ASN A 392 -0.29 -20.02 -0.10
C ASN A 392 1.14 -19.88 -0.64
N HIS A 393 1.63 -20.89 -1.39
CA HIS A 393 2.96 -20.84 -2.02
C HIS A 393 3.01 -19.79 -3.13
N TYR A 394 1.96 -19.73 -3.98
CA TYR A 394 1.86 -18.71 -5.03
C TYR A 394 1.85 -17.28 -4.45
N PHE A 395 1.07 -17.03 -3.40
CA PHE A 395 1.05 -15.73 -2.73
C PHE A 395 2.40 -15.39 -2.10
N ALA A 396 3.06 -16.35 -1.45
CA ALA A 396 4.37 -16.12 -0.83
C ALA A 396 5.43 -15.74 -1.88
N VAL A 397 5.50 -16.49 -2.98
CA VAL A 397 6.44 -16.21 -4.09
C VAL A 397 6.10 -14.87 -4.76
N PHE A 398 4.83 -14.60 -5.03
CA PHE A 398 4.38 -13.33 -5.58
C PHE A 398 4.81 -12.15 -4.71
N LEU A 399 4.49 -12.19 -3.41
CA LEU A 399 4.84 -11.13 -2.46
C LEU A 399 6.36 -10.96 -2.33
N ALA A 400 7.13 -12.05 -2.32
CA ALA A 400 8.60 -11.97 -2.28
C ALA A 400 9.15 -11.23 -3.50
N ILE A 401 8.73 -11.61 -4.71
CA ILE A 401 9.17 -11.00 -5.96
C ILE A 401 8.79 -9.51 -6.01
N VAL A 402 7.53 -9.19 -5.68
CA VAL A 402 7.02 -7.81 -5.75
C VAL A 402 7.68 -6.91 -4.69
N ASN A 403 7.91 -7.43 -3.48
CA ASN A 403 8.60 -6.65 -2.44
C ASN A 403 10.07 -6.39 -2.78
N VAL A 404 10.77 -7.34 -3.40
CA VAL A 404 12.14 -7.10 -3.90
C VAL A 404 12.13 -5.98 -4.94
N ALA A 405 11.19 -5.98 -5.88
CA ALA A 405 11.07 -4.91 -6.87
C ALA A 405 10.71 -3.55 -6.23
N ALA A 406 9.80 -3.56 -5.25
CA ALA A 406 9.42 -2.37 -4.49
C ALA A 406 10.59 -1.76 -3.70
N GLY A 407 11.48 -2.59 -3.17
CA GLY A 407 12.70 -2.13 -2.51
C GLY A 407 13.79 -1.71 -3.50
N ALA A 408 13.93 -2.41 -4.62
CA ALA A 408 14.91 -2.05 -5.66
C ALA A 408 14.57 -0.71 -6.32
N SER A 409 13.30 -0.39 -6.51
CA SER A 409 12.84 0.83 -7.18
C SER A 409 13.43 2.13 -6.60
N PRO A 410 13.23 2.46 -5.32
CA PRO A 410 13.77 3.72 -4.79
C PRO A 410 15.30 3.74 -4.74
N LEU A 411 15.98 2.58 -4.70
CA LEU A 411 17.44 2.50 -4.84
C LEU A 411 17.88 2.87 -6.24
N ILE A 412 17.28 2.26 -7.26
CA ILE A 412 17.61 2.50 -8.68
C ILE A 412 17.37 3.98 -9.01
N TRP A 413 16.22 4.52 -8.62
CA TRP A 413 15.91 5.93 -8.87
C TRP A 413 16.77 6.89 -8.05
N GLY A 414 17.15 6.53 -6.82
CA GLY A 414 18.08 7.31 -6.02
C GLY A 414 19.47 7.39 -6.64
N LEU A 415 20.02 6.26 -7.09
CA LEU A 415 21.28 6.19 -7.87
C LEU A 415 21.18 6.99 -9.18
N PHE A 416 20.07 6.85 -9.89
CA PHE A 416 19.82 7.59 -11.13
C PHE A 416 19.83 9.11 -10.90
N LEU A 417 19.12 9.61 -9.88
CA LEU A 417 19.09 11.02 -9.52
C LEU A 417 20.47 11.55 -9.11
N GLU A 418 21.25 10.75 -8.42
CA GLU A 418 22.60 11.11 -7.99
C GLU A 418 23.56 11.15 -9.16
N SER A 419 23.46 10.20 -10.12
CA SER A 419 24.31 10.14 -11.31
C SER A 419 24.11 11.33 -12.24
N ILE A 420 22.89 11.87 -12.37
CA ILE A 420 22.62 13.09 -13.13
C ILE A 420 23.24 14.32 -12.46
N GLY A 421 23.39 14.28 -11.13
CA GLY A 421 23.97 15.38 -10.38
C GLY A 421 23.07 16.63 -10.35
N ARG A 422 23.70 17.81 -10.27
CA ARG A 422 23.00 19.12 -10.17
C ARG A 422 23.01 19.89 -11.49
N HIS A 423 23.22 19.21 -12.60
CA HIS A 423 23.22 19.87 -13.91
C HIS A 423 21.83 20.39 -14.28
N HIS A 424 21.80 21.59 -14.84
CA HIS A 424 20.59 22.22 -15.35
C HIS A 424 20.84 22.62 -16.82
N VAL A 425 19.97 22.20 -17.70
CA VAL A 425 19.97 22.58 -19.11
C VAL A 425 18.61 23.19 -19.42
N ALA A 426 18.59 24.39 -20.00
CA ALA A 426 17.36 25.02 -20.46
C ALA A 426 17.19 24.79 -21.96
N THR A 427 16.03 24.31 -22.37
CA THR A 427 15.64 24.15 -23.76
C THR A 427 14.35 24.91 -24.00
N GLY A 428 14.44 26.16 -24.45
CA GLY A 428 13.30 27.07 -24.52
C GLY A 428 12.74 27.39 -23.12
N ALA A 429 11.43 27.21 -22.94
CA ALA A 429 10.75 27.43 -21.66
C ALA A 429 10.96 26.27 -20.66
N LEU A 430 11.42 25.11 -21.11
CA LEU A 430 11.58 23.90 -20.30
C LEU A 430 12.96 23.84 -19.66
N GLN A 431 12.99 23.68 -18.35
CA GLN A 431 14.22 23.44 -17.60
C GLN A 431 14.40 21.95 -17.32
N TRP A 432 15.46 21.38 -17.92
CA TRP A 432 15.86 20.01 -17.61
C TRP A 432 16.75 19.99 -16.38
N ASN A 433 16.25 19.39 -15.32
CA ASN A 433 16.97 19.08 -14.10
C ASN A 433 16.76 17.61 -13.75
N ARG A 434 17.52 17.07 -12.78
CA ARG A 434 17.43 15.65 -12.40
C ARG A 434 16.02 15.17 -12.09
N TYR A 435 15.17 16.01 -11.47
CA TYR A 435 13.78 15.63 -11.14
C TYR A 435 12.86 15.71 -12.37
N SER A 436 13.02 16.70 -13.25
CA SER A 436 12.23 16.73 -14.49
C SER A 436 12.56 15.53 -15.40
N ILE A 437 13.82 15.11 -15.46
CA ILE A 437 14.23 13.89 -16.16
C ILE A 437 13.62 12.64 -15.48
N TYR A 438 13.70 12.56 -14.14
CA TYR A 438 13.09 11.46 -13.38
C TYR A 438 11.59 11.31 -13.66
N PHE A 439 10.82 12.41 -13.57
CA PHE A 439 9.38 12.37 -13.82
C PHE A 439 9.04 12.08 -15.29
N ALA A 440 9.83 12.59 -16.24
CA ALA A 440 9.69 12.26 -17.65
C ALA A 440 9.92 10.76 -17.91
N CYS A 441 11.00 10.19 -17.37
CA CYS A 441 11.28 8.77 -17.46
C CYS A 441 10.17 7.92 -16.82
N GLY A 442 9.70 8.28 -15.61
CA GLY A 442 8.59 7.59 -14.95
C GLY A 442 7.30 7.63 -15.78
N GLY A 443 6.98 8.80 -16.36
CA GLY A 443 5.85 8.96 -17.27
C GLY A 443 5.96 8.09 -18.52
N LEU A 444 7.11 8.10 -19.18
CA LEU A 444 7.36 7.25 -20.37
C LEU A 444 7.29 5.76 -20.04
N LEU A 445 7.88 5.34 -18.91
CA LEU A 445 7.85 3.95 -18.47
C LEU A 445 6.47 3.50 -17.97
N SER A 446 5.57 4.43 -17.66
CA SER A 446 4.18 4.11 -17.32
C SER A 446 3.33 3.69 -18.53
N LEU A 447 3.70 4.10 -19.76
CA LEU A 447 2.97 3.78 -20.98
C LEU A 447 2.98 2.28 -21.34
N PRO A 448 4.14 1.57 -21.31
CA PRO A 448 4.17 0.12 -21.50
C PRO A 448 3.32 -0.64 -20.46
N LEU A 449 3.18 -0.13 -19.22
CA LEU A 449 2.33 -0.74 -18.21
C LEU A 449 0.85 -0.78 -18.63
N LEU A 450 0.37 0.22 -19.39
CA LEU A 450 -0.99 0.21 -19.95
C LEU A 450 -1.20 -0.95 -20.92
N ALA A 451 -0.22 -1.21 -21.80
CA ALA A 451 -0.28 -2.32 -22.74
C ALA A 451 -0.21 -3.66 -22.03
N LEU A 452 0.69 -3.81 -21.04
CA LEU A 452 0.81 -5.02 -20.23
C LEU A 452 -0.46 -5.28 -19.41
N CYS A 453 -1.07 -4.25 -18.83
CA CYS A 453 -2.33 -4.36 -18.08
C CYS A 453 -3.48 -4.87 -18.96
N ARG A 454 -3.57 -4.42 -20.22
CA ARG A 454 -4.55 -4.94 -21.19
C ARG A 454 -4.36 -6.43 -21.46
N GLY A 455 -3.12 -6.91 -21.45
CA GLY A 455 -2.75 -8.33 -21.65
C GLY A 455 -2.97 -9.23 -20.43
N LEU A 456 -3.32 -8.70 -19.26
CA LEU A 456 -3.68 -9.50 -18.09
C LEU A 456 -5.04 -10.19 -18.31
N GLU A 457 -5.16 -11.41 -17.84
CA GLU A 457 -6.41 -12.16 -17.88
C GLU A 457 -7.14 -12.00 -16.52
N GLU A 458 -8.46 -11.91 -16.54
CA GLU A 458 -9.29 -11.88 -15.33
C GLU A 458 -10.14 -13.15 -15.34
N ASN A 459 -9.67 -14.19 -14.64
CA ASN A 459 -10.26 -15.52 -14.62
C ASN A 459 -11.40 -15.56 -13.57
N VAL A 460 -12.61 -15.20 -13.99
CA VAL A 460 -13.80 -15.27 -13.13
C VAL A 460 -14.20 -16.71 -12.81
N GLN A 461 -13.87 -17.69 -13.68
CA GLN A 461 -14.23 -19.10 -13.51
C GLN A 461 -13.46 -19.84 -12.40
N ALA A 462 -12.32 -19.32 -11.94
CA ALA A 462 -11.58 -19.93 -10.83
C ALA A 462 -12.14 -19.58 -9.43
N ALA A 463 -13.12 -18.69 -9.36
CA ALA A 463 -13.70 -18.21 -8.10
C ALA A 463 -14.96 -18.98 -7.66
N VAL A 464 -15.60 -19.78 -8.55
CA VAL A 464 -16.70 -20.70 -8.29
C VAL A 464 -16.13 -22.09 -8.04
#